data_3a18935b68dce6028ea1e16c4509777c
#
_entry.id   3a18935b68dce6028ea1e16c4509777c
#
_cell.length_a   1.000
_cell.length_b   1.000
_cell.length_c   1.000
_cell.angle_alpha   90.00
_cell.angle_beta   90.00
_cell.angle_gamma   90.00
#
_symmetry.space_group_name_H-M   'P 1'
#
loop_
_entity.id
_entity.type
_entity.pdbx_description
1 polymer ?
#
loop_
_entity_poly.entity_id
_entity_poly.type
_entity_poly.pdbx_seq_one_letter_code
_entity_poly.pdbx_strand_id
1 'polypeptide(L)'
;MASPKGQSRVDSRRKKTTNRLQKFKEKYLSWKYARYLALDPSALPIVALLIVLAEAVINVLVIQHVPYTEIDWVAYMQECEGFLNGTTNYALLRGDTGPLVYPAAFVYIYSALYYLTAHGSNVRLAQYIYIGIYLLQMCLALRLYAKSRKVPPYMLVLTAFTSYRIHSIYVLRLFNDPVAVLLLYASLNLFMDSRWLWGTIFYSLAVGVKMNILLFAPALLLFYLANLGVLLTIVHLFICGLIQVVIAYPFLRTHPVEYLTGSFDLGRIFEHKWTVNYRFLSRELFEQREFHLALLGLHLLLLLAFAKYTWTFFKSYVHLREVQQIILPQLMLKNREEKEKAKAAKKKSHHKSKSKKSQQQEQAQELEPGNKEEDEEELTAEQKSFLKSFEKGLQNATGQKRPPAPVKEPKRKPYEISFEHCTQLALLPFFLCNFIGVVCARSLHYQFYVWYFHSLPYLVWSTPYSVGVRFLILGGIEYSFNTYPSTNLSSIVLHVSHLVLLVGVARHIRHIIKLNTLVKQKRQLEQQQQLEREEERKQVQLTNDDPKITKKLQ
;
A
#
# COMPACT_ATOMS: atom_id res chain seq x y z
N MET A 1 56.61 -4.81 -37.35
CA MET A 1 55.45 -5.71 -37.51
C MET A 1 54.73 -5.80 -36.20
N ALA A 2 53.57 -5.17 -36.05
CA ALA A 2 52.78 -5.14 -34.83
C ALA A 2 51.84 -6.34 -34.79
N SER A 3 51.85 -7.05 -33.67
CA SER A 3 51.14 -8.32 -33.42
C SER A 3 49.59 -8.18 -33.41
N PRO A 4 48.82 -9.13 -34.00
CA PRO A 4 47.34 -9.07 -34.11
C PRO A 4 46.57 -9.42 -32.82
N LYS A 5 47.22 -9.43 -31.63
CA LYS A 5 46.53 -9.81 -30.35
C LYS A 5 45.58 -8.75 -29.77
N GLY A 6 45.57 -7.52 -30.29
CA GLY A 6 44.70 -6.45 -29.80
C GLY A 6 43.24 -6.51 -30.32
N GLN A 7 43.04 -6.92 -31.57
CA GLN A 7 41.70 -6.93 -32.20
C GLN A 7 40.77 -8.00 -31.66
N SER A 8 41.25 -9.19 -31.33
CA SER A 8 40.40 -10.28 -30.82
C SER A 8 39.79 -10.03 -29.42
N ARG A 9 40.48 -9.23 -28.57
CA ARG A 9 39.96 -8.83 -27.24
C ARG A 9 38.88 -7.74 -27.32
N VAL A 10 38.98 -6.84 -28.28
CA VAL A 10 37.99 -5.78 -28.52
C VAL A 10 36.71 -6.38 -29.07
N ASP A 11 36.77 -7.30 -30.05
CA ASP A 11 35.61 -7.96 -30.62
C ASP A 11 34.88 -8.88 -29.63
N SER A 12 35.60 -9.59 -28.76
CA SER A 12 35.00 -10.40 -27.72
C SER A 12 34.29 -9.57 -26.62
N ARG A 13 34.81 -8.38 -26.30
CA ARG A 13 34.15 -7.41 -25.41
C ARG A 13 32.91 -6.81 -26.08
N ARG A 14 32.99 -6.46 -27.35
CA ARG A 14 31.87 -5.91 -28.13
C ARG A 14 30.72 -6.95 -28.30
N LYS A 15 31.01 -8.20 -28.61
CA LYS A 15 30.06 -9.32 -28.63
C LYS A 15 29.46 -9.64 -27.23
N LYS A 16 30.24 -9.53 -26.14
CA LYS A 16 29.71 -9.70 -24.78
C LYS A 16 28.80 -8.55 -24.35
N THR A 17 29.09 -7.31 -24.77
CA THR A 17 28.28 -6.10 -24.46
C THR A 17 26.99 -6.09 -25.27
N THR A 18 27.03 -6.41 -26.55
CA THR A 18 25.81 -6.57 -27.39
C THR A 18 24.90 -7.67 -26.85
N ASN A 19 25.45 -8.78 -26.40
CA ASN A 19 24.68 -9.88 -25.82
C ASN A 19 24.05 -9.51 -24.45
N ARG A 20 24.69 -8.63 -23.67
CA ARG A 20 24.12 -8.09 -22.42
C ARG A 20 23.00 -7.06 -22.69
N LEU A 21 23.20 -6.15 -23.62
CA LEU A 21 22.20 -5.16 -24.03
C LEU A 21 20.97 -5.82 -24.66
N GLN A 22 21.17 -6.82 -25.49
CA GLN A 22 20.09 -7.58 -26.10
C GLN A 22 19.28 -8.33 -25.04
N LYS A 23 19.93 -9.02 -24.09
CA LYS A 23 19.26 -9.67 -22.96
C LYS A 23 18.54 -8.68 -22.05
N PHE A 24 19.09 -7.48 -21.87
CA PHE A 24 18.42 -6.41 -21.13
C PHE A 24 17.14 -5.95 -21.86
N LYS A 25 17.24 -5.69 -23.17
CA LYS A 25 16.07 -5.31 -23.99
C LYS A 25 14.99 -6.39 -23.96
N GLU A 26 15.36 -7.65 -24.20
CA GLU A 26 14.41 -8.79 -24.16
C GLU A 26 13.72 -8.97 -22.79
N LYS A 27 14.42 -8.66 -21.70
CA LYS A 27 13.89 -8.80 -20.35
C LYS A 27 13.03 -7.62 -19.92
N TYR A 28 13.50 -6.38 -20.14
CA TYR A 28 12.91 -5.18 -19.54
C TYR A 28 12.11 -4.32 -20.54
N LEU A 29 12.35 -4.45 -21.86
CA LEU A 29 11.59 -3.76 -22.91
C LEU A 29 10.61 -4.72 -23.63
N SER A 30 10.19 -5.78 -22.96
CA SER A 30 9.20 -6.74 -23.49
C SER A 30 7.78 -6.35 -23.08
N TRP A 31 6.81 -6.64 -23.93
CA TRP A 31 5.37 -6.48 -23.60
C TRP A 31 4.98 -7.22 -22.30
N LYS A 32 5.60 -8.37 -22.05
CA LYS A 32 5.39 -9.13 -20.82
C LYS A 32 5.82 -8.35 -19.57
N TYR A 33 6.94 -7.62 -19.65
CA TYR A 33 7.41 -6.81 -18.54
C TYR A 33 6.57 -5.53 -18.37
N ALA A 34 6.16 -4.89 -19.47
CA ALA A 34 5.24 -3.75 -19.43
C ALA A 34 3.90 -4.14 -18.79
N ARG A 35 3.34 -5.29 -19.17
CA ARG A 35 2.12 -5.83 -18.53
C ARG A 35 2.32 -6.13 -17.05
N TYR A 36 3.47 -6.67 -16.65
CA TYR A 36 3.81 -6.87 -15.24
C TYR A 36 3.84 -5.55 -14.47
N LEU A 37 4.51 -4.51 -14.99
CA LEU A 37 4.56 -3.19 -14.37
C LEU A 37 3.18 -2.53 -14.26
N ALA A 38 2.31 -2.75 -15.23
CA ALA A 38 0.98 -2.15 -15.25
C ALA A 38 -0.02 -2.87 -14.34
N LEU A 39 -0.02 -4.20 -14.32
CA LEU A 39 -1.13 -4.98 -13.75
C LEU A 39 -0.78 -5.70 -12.44
N ASP A 40 0.49 -6.06 -12.23
CA ASP A 40 0.86 -6.86 -11.07
C ASP A 40 1.20 -5.97 -9.87
N PRO A 41 0.45 -6.05 -8.75
CA PRO A 41 0.74 -5.25 -7.57
C PRO A 41 2.13 -5.48 -6.96
N SER A 42 2.81 -6.59 -7.27
CA SER A 42 4.19 -6.83 -6.84
C SER A 42 5.21 -5.90 -7.51
N ALA A 43 4.82 -5.27 -8.63
CA ALA A 43 5.63 -4.25 -9.31
C ALA A 43 5.55 -2.86 -8.64
N LEU A 44 4.63 -2.67 -7.69
CA LEU A 44 4.40 -1.37 -7.03
C LEU A 44 5.67 -0.69 -6.51
N PRO A 45 6.65 -1.35 -5.88
CA PRO A 45 7.86 -0.66 -5.42
C PRO A 45 8.62 0.05 -6.54
N ILE A 46 8.66 -0.55 -7.75
CA ILE A 46 9.31 0.04 -8.93
C ILE A 46 8.45 1.18 -9.48
N VAL A 47 7.16 0.93 -9.66
CA VAL A 47 6.23 1.92 -10.22
C VAL A 47 6.06 3.11 -9.28
N ALA A 48 6.04 2.89 -7.96
CA ALA A 48 6.00 3.95 -6.95
C ALA A 48 7.19 4.90 -7.05
N LEU A 49 8.40 4.36 -7.22
CA LEU A 49 9.59 5.20 -7.43
C LEU A 49 9.44 6.07 -8.69
N LEU A 50 8.95 5.49 -9.78
CA LEU A 50 8.73 6.23 -11.03
C LEU A 50 7.66 7.32 -10.88
N ILE A 51 6.56 7.02 -10.17
CA ILE A 51 5.53 8.02 -9.85
C ILE A 51 6.13 9.17 -9.06
N VAL A 52 6.85 8.89 -7.96
CA VAL A 52 7.44 9.94 -7.11
C VAL A 52 8.41 10.82 -7.87
N LEU A 53 9.26 10.24 -8.72
CA LEU A 53 10.20 11.00 -9.55
C LEU A 53 9.48 11.87 -10.59
N ALA A 54 8.46 11.34 -11.26
CA ALA A 54 7.67 12.12 -12.21
C ALA A 54 6.88 13.23 -11.52
N GLU A 55 6.28 12.96 -10.36
CA GLU A 55 5.57 13.95 -9.55
C GLU A 55 6.50 15.07 -9.03
N ALA A 56 7.74 14.76 -8.69
CA ALA A 56 8.71 15.78 -8.34
C ALA A 56 8.92 16.78 -9.49
N VAL A 57 9.06 16.27 -10.72
CA VAL A 57 9.20 17.11 -11.92
C VAL A 57 7.91 17.89 -12.21
N ILE A 58 6.75 17.21 -12.17
CA ILE A 58 5.45 17.85 -12.44
C ILE A 58 5.19 19.00 -11.47
N ASN A 59 5.39 18.80 -10.16
CA ASN A 59 5.16 19.85 -9.16
C ASN A 59 6.08 21.05 -9.37
N VAL A 60 7.36 20.85 -9.75
CA VAL A 60 8.26 21.93 -10.11
C VAL A 60 7.73 22.70 -11.33
N LEU A 61 7.29 21.99 -12.37
CA LEU A 61 6.71 22.61 -13.57
C LEU A 61 5.42 23.37 -13.23
N VAL A 62 4.55 22.81 -12.38
CA VAL A 62 3.32 23.50 -11.93
C VAL A 62 3.66 24.81 -11.24
N ILE A 63 4.61 24.82 -10.30
CA ILE A 63 5.03 26.06 -9.62
C ILE A 63 5.60 27.11 -10.59
N GLN A 64 6.32 26.66 -11.62
CA GLN A 64 6.96 27.58 -12.57
C GLN A 64 5.99 28.17 -13.60
N HIS A 65 4.95 27.42 -14.02
CA HIS A 65 4.08 27.80 -15.13
C HIS A 65 2.66 28.18 -14.71
N VAL A 66 2.21 27.79 -13.49
CA VAL A 66 0.87 28.11 -13.01
C VAL A 66 0.96 29.13 -11.87
N PRO A 67 0.23 30.24 -11.96
CA PRO A 67 0.27 31.27 -10.93
C PRO A 67 -0.28 30.73 -9.61
N TYR A 68 0.34 31.18 -8.53
CA TYR A 68 -0.14 30.98 -7.17
C TYR A 68 -1.50 31.65 -6.98
N THR A 69 -2.38 31.04 -6.21
CA THR A 69 -3.70 31.58 -5.87
C THR A 69 -3.80 31.68 -4.35
N GLU A 70 -3.79 32.92 -3.85
CA GLU A 70 -3.99 33.19 -2.42
C GLU A 70 -5.41 32.81 -1.99
N ILE A 71 -5.52 32.04 -0.91
CA ILE A 71 -6.78 31.71 -0.24
C ILE A 71 -6.63 31.92 1.27
N ASP A 72 -5.81 31.10 1.94
CA ASP A 72 -5.71 31.09 3.40
C ASP A 72 -4.27 31.29 3.90
N TRP A 73 -3.25 31.32 3.02
CA TRP A 73 -1.85 31.37 3.47
C TRP A 73 -1.53 32.66 4.23
N VAL A 74 -1.97 33.78 3.73
CA VAL A 74 -1.78 35.08 4.40
C VAL A 74 -2.47 35.08 5.76
N ALA A 75 -3.71 34.59 5.83
CA ALA A 75 -4.44 34.47 7.08
C ALA A 75 -3.72 33.55 8.10
N TYR A 76 -3.18 32.43 7.66
CA TYR A 76 -2.37 31.55 8.52
C TYR A 76 -1.13 32.24 9.09
N MET A 77 -0.47 33.07 8.29
CA MET A 77 0.69 33.86 8.74
C MET A 77 0.29 34.94 9.75
N GLN A 78 -0.82 35.64 9.52
CA GLN A 78 -1.36 36.66 10.43
C GLN A 78 -1.79 36.04 11.78
N GLU A 79 -2.47 34.89 11.77
CA GLU A 79 -2.86 34.13 12.96
C GLU A 79 -1.62 33.73 13.79
N CYS A 80 -0.57 33.23 13.12
CA CYS A 80 0.68 32.87 13.78
C CYS A 80 1.47 34.08 14.28
N GLU A 81 1.48 35.19 13.55
CA GLU A 81 2.12 36.43 13.97
C GLU A 81 1.49 36.95 15.26
N GLY A 82 0.15 36.91 15.38
CA GLY A 82 -0.54 37.24 16.63
C GLY A 82 -0.06 36.42 17.83
N PHE A 83 0.14 35.09 17.62
CA PHE A 83 0.68 34.20 18.64
C PHE A 83 2.15 34.54 18.97
N LEU A 84 2.99 34.77 17.96
CA LEU A 84 4.41 35.09 18.14
C LEU A 84 4.61 36.44 18.83
N ASN A 85 3.67 37.36 18.68
CA ASN A 85 3.60 38.65 19.39
C ASN A 85 3.04 38.52 20.83
N GLY A 86 2.81 37.27 21.31
CA GLY A 86 2.46 36.99 22.70
C GLY A 86 0.96 36.79 22.97
N THR A 87 0.10 36.82 21.96
CA THR A 87 -1.35 36.58 22.14
C THR A 87 -1.65 35.12 22.28
N THR A 88 -2.20 34.70 23.43
CA THR A 88 -2.67 33.34 23.69
C THR A 88 -4.18 33.19 23.66
N ASN A 89 -4.92 34.28 23.44
CA ASN A 89 -6.38 34.26 23.31
C ASN A 89 -6.79 33.91 21.87
N TYR A 90 -7.35 32.72 21.66
CA TYR A 90 -7.81 32.26 20.35
C TYR A 90 -8.84 33.16 19.68
N ALA A 91 -9.67 33.84 20.46
CA ALA A 91 -10.64 34.80 19.90
C ALA A 91 -9.99 36.02 19.23
N LEU A 92 -8.74 36.34 19.61
CA LEU A 92 -7.97 37.47 19.09
C LEU A 92 -6.99 37.04 17.98
N LEU A 93 -6.71 35.75 17.81
CA LEU A 93 -5.89 35.22 16.72
C LEU A 93 -6.73 35.19 15.44
N ARG A 94 -6.54 36.16 14.58
CA ARG A 94 -7.35 36.37 13.37
C ARG A 94 -6.49 36.67 12.17
N GLY A 95 -6.92 36.19 11.02
CA GLY A 95 -6.40 36.56 9.71
C GLY A 95 -7.51 37.10 8.80
N ASP A 96 -7.16 37.46 7.58
CA ASP A 96 -8.08 38.05 6.58
C ASP A 96 -9.27 37.12 6.27
N THR A 97 -9.15 35.83 6.42
CA THR A 97 -10.23 34.83 6.17
C THR A 97 -11.05 34.49 7.41
N GLY A 98 -10.73 35.06 8.58
CA GLY A 98 -11.49 34.87 9.81
C GLY A 98 -10.63 34.54 11.04
N PRO A 99 -11.25 34.07 12.13
CA PRO A 99 -10.53 33.67 13.35
C PRO A 99 -9.83 32.33 13.17
N LEU A 100 -8.79 32.11 13.97
CA LEU A 100 -8.11 30.83 14.06
C LEU A 100 -9.07 29.71 14.54
N VAL A 101 -9.19 28.66 13.73
CA VAL A 101 -10.13 27.54 13.96
C VAL A 101 -9.43 26.17 13.96
N TYR A 102 -8.12 26.16 14.12
CA TYR A 102 -7.31 24.96 14.11
C TYR A 102 -6.71 24.71 15.50
N PRO A 103 -6.51 23.42 15.93
CA PRO A 103 -5.86 23.11 17.20
C PRO A 103 -4.38 23.55 17.22
N ALA A 104 -3.78 23.54 18.41
CA ALA A 104 -2.49 24.18 18.70
C ALA A 104 -1.29 23.67 17.88
N ALA A 105 -1.25 22.42 17.40
CA ALA A 105 -0.15 21.94 16.55
C ALA A 105 -0.07 22.71 15.24
N PHE A 106 -1.19 23.19 14.72
CA PHE A 106 -1.22 24.10 13.58
C PHE A 106 -0.37 25.34 13.87
N VAL A 107 -0.61 26.01 14.99
CA VAL A 107 0.08 27.26 15.35
C VAL A 107 1.60 27.07 15.34
N TYR A 108 2.11 26.00 15.96
CA TYR A 108 3.56 25.76 16.01
C TYR A 108 4.17 25.42 14.65
N ILE A 109 3.49 24.57 13.85
CA ILE A 109 3.98 24.21 12.52
C ILE A 109 4.01 25.42 11.61
N TYR A 110 2.93 26.22 11.63
CA TYR A 110 2.83 27.41 10.78
C TYR A 110 3.69 28.58 11.28
N SER A 111 3.95 28.68 12.60
CA SER A 111 4.97 29.59 13.13
C SER A 111 6.38 29.22 12.62
N ALA A 112 6.69 27.93 12.52
CA ALA A 112 7.96 27.51 11.89
C ALA A 112 8.00 27.89 10.40
N LEU A 113 6.90 27.70 9.66
CA LEU A 113 6.79 28.13 8.26
C LEU A 113 6.88 29.65 8.13
N TYR A 114 6.29 30.44 9.04
CA TYR A 114 6.40 31.88 9.10
C TYR A 114 7.86 32.35 9.10
N TYR A 115 8.69 31.79 9.98
CA TYR A 115 10.11 32.13 10.00
C TYR A 115 10.87 31.65 8.77
N LEU A 116 10.60 30.41 8.31
CA LEU A 116 11.27 29.82 7.14
C LEU A 116 10.98 30.58 5.84
N THR A 117 9.83 31.23 5.74
CA THR A 117 9.35 31.89 4.52
C THR A 117 9.38 33.43 4.59
N ALA A 118 10.29 33.99 5.39
CA ALA A 118 10.42 35.41 5.58
C ALA A 118 9.07 36.09 5.98
N HIS A 119 8.51 35.61 7.09
CA HIS A 119 7.20 36.04 7.63
C HIS A 119 6.03 35.77 6.66
N GLY A 120 6.13 34.68 5.90
CA GLY A 120 5.11 34.30 4.92
C GLY A 120 5.21 35.00 3.56
N SER A 121 6.07 35.99 3.41
CA SER A 121 6.21 36.77 2.17
C SER A 121 6.85 36.00 1.03
N ASN A 122 7.75 35.03 1.33
CA ASN A 122 8.39 34.20 0.34
C ASN A 122 7.51 32.98 -0.01
N VAL A 123 6.39 33.25 -0.69
CA VAL A 123 5.44 32.22 -1.14
C VAL A 123 6.11 31.15 -2.02
N ARG A 124 7.10 31.53 -2.84
CA ARG A 124 7.80 30.59 -3.71
C ARG A 124 8.56 29.54 -2.91
N LEU A 125 9.23 29.94 -1.83
CA LEU A 125 9.88 28.97 -0.92
C LEU A 125 8.85 28.07 -0.23
N ALA A 126 7.71 28.64 0.21
CA ALA A 126 6.61 27.86 0.77
C ALA A 126 6.11 26.80 -0.22
N GLN A 127 5.93 27.13 -1.49
CA GLN A 127 5.55 26.18 -2.53
C GLN A 127 6.55 25.03 -2.66
N TYR A 128 7.86 25.30 -2.64
CA TYR A 128 8.89 24.24 -2.68
C TYR A 128 8.89 23.36 -1.42
N ILE A 129 8.65 23.93 -0.23
CA ILE A 129 8.45 23.15 1.00
C ILE A 129 7.25 22.22 0.84
N TYR A 130 6.16 22.72 0.26
CA TYR A 130 4.96 21.91 0.02
C TYR A 130 5.13 20.83 -1.06
N ILE A 131 6.09 20.96 -2.01
CA ILE A 131 6.51 19.80 -2.83
C ILE A 131 7.07 18.70 -1.92
N GLY A 132 7.91 19.06 -0.95
CA GLY A 132 8.44 18.07 0.01
C GLY A 132 7.33 17.36 0.79
N ILE A 133 6.33 18.11 1.28
CA ILE A 133 5.14 17.57 1.96
C ILE A 133 4.36 16.62 1.02
N TYR A 134 4.12 17.05 -0.23
CA TYR A 134 3.41 16.25 -1.22
C TYR A 134 4.12 14.93 -1.54
N LEU A 135 5.41 14.99 -1.84
CA LEU A 135 6.20 13.80 -2.19
C LEU A 135 6.31 12.82 -1.02
N LEU A 136 6.47 13.33 0.21
CA LEU A 136 6.49 12.49 1.41
C LEU A 136 5.13 11.82 1.64
N GLN A 137 4.04 12.58 1.49
CA GLN A 137 2.67 12.05 1.55
C GLN A 137 2.45 10.95 0.49
N MET A 138 2.89 11.20 -0.74
CA MET A 138 2.81 10.22 -1.84
C MET A 138 3.60 8.95 -1.51
N CYS A 139 4.82 9.08 -1.00
CA CYS A 139 5.63 7.93 -0.57
C CYS A 139 4.92 7.10 0.51
N LEU A 140 4.33 7.74 1.51
CA LEU A 140 3.61 7.07 2.59
C LEU A 140 2.35 6.37 2.08
N ALA A 141 1.59 7.00 1.18
CA ALA A 141 0.42 6.40 0.55
C ALA A 141 0.81 5.20 -0.31
N LEU A 142 1.79 5.35 -1.21
CA LEU A 142 2.27 4.28 -2.08
C LEU A 142 2.87 3.10 -1.30
N ARG A 143 3.50 3.36 -0.13
CA ARG A 143 3.96 2.30 0.77
C ARG A 143 2.81 1.45 1.32
N LEU A 144 1.68 2.05 1.70
CA LEU A 144 0.49 1.30 2.13
C LEU A 144 -0.10 0.48 0.97
N TYR A 145 -0.10 1.03 -0.26
CA TYR A 145 -0.52 0.28 -1.44
C TYR A 145 0.40 -0.90 -1.75
N ALA A 146 1.72 -0.70 -1.66
CA ALA A 146 2.70 -1.77 -1.84
C ALA A 146 2.56 -2.88 -0.79
N LYS A 147 2.26 -2.52 0.47
CA LYS A 147 1.99 -3.49 1.55
C LYS A 147 0.68 -4.25 1.36
N SER A 148 -0.36 -3.58 0.89
CA SER A 148 -1.69 -4.20 0.72
C SER A 148 -1.83 -5.02 -0.56
N ARG A 149 -1.07 -4.70 -1.61
CA ARG A 149 -1.15 -5.32 -2.95
C ARG A 149 -2.59 -5.42 -3.51
N LYS A 150 -3.46 -4.49 -3.12
CA LYS A 150 -4.88 -4.53 -3.51
C LYS A 150 -5.12 -3.91 -4.89
N VAL A 151 -4.44 -2.83 -5.20
CA VAL A 151 -4.70 -1.99 -6.36
C VAL A 151 -3.61 -2.21 -7.40
N PRO A 152 -3.95 -2.40 -8.69
CA PRO A 152 -2.96 -2.54 -9.74
C PRO A 152 -2.20 -1.22 -9.98
N PRO A 153 -0.90 -1.28 -10.32
CA PRO A 153 -0.06 -0.10 -10.45
C PRO A 153 -0.57 0.95 -11.44
N TYR A 154 -1.15 0.53 -12.58
CA TYR A 154 -1.67 1.47 -13.57
C TYR A 154 -2.69 2.45 -13.00
N MET A 155 -3.48 1.99 -12.00
CA MET A 155 -4.48 2.84 -11.37
C MET A 155 -3.85 3.94 -10.54
N LEU A 156 -2.76 3.64 -9.83
CA LEU A 156 -2.03 4.64 -9.04
C LEU A 156 -1.33 5.65 -9.93
N VAL A 157 -0.82 5.21 -11.09
CA VAL A 157 -0.29 6.10 -12.13
C VAL A 157 -1.38 7.06 -12.61
N LEU A 158 -2.55 6.53 -13.00
CA LEU A 158 -3.67 7.37 -13.44
C LEU A 158 -4.10 8.35 -12.36
N THR A 159 -4.28 7.88 -11.12
CA THR A 159 -4.70 8.73 -9.99
C THR A 159 -3.70 9.85 -9.73
N ALA A 160 -2.39 9.57 -9.77
CA ALA A 160 -1.36 10.57 -9.55
C ALA A 160 -1.41 11.68 -10.62
N PHE A 161 -1.51 11.30 -11.91
CA PHE A 161 -1.35 12.28 -13.00
C PHE A 161 -2.65 12.93 -13.49
N THR A 162 -3.82 12.48 -13.05
CA THR A 162 -5.10 13.06 -13.52
C THR A 162 -5.70 14.11 -12.60
N SER A 163 -5.33 14.15 -11.33
CA SER A 163 -5.93 15.08 -10.38
C SER A 163 -5.12 16.38 -10.22
N TYR A 164 -5.36 17.35 -11.12
CA TYR A 164 -4.77 18.67 -10.96
C TYR A 164 -5.26 19.38 -9.69
N ARG A 165 -6.46 19.03 -9.17
CA ARG A 165 -6.99 19.60 -7.93
C ARG A 165 -6.08 19.32 -6.74
N ILE A 166 -5.51 18.12 -6.67
CA ILE A 166 -4.60 17.76 -5.59
C ILE A 166 -3.30 18.57 -5.66
N HIS A 167 -2.68 18.70 -6.84
CA HIS A 167 -1.52 19.57 -7.00
C HIS A 167 -1.83 21.01 -6.57
N SER A 168 -3.01 21.50 -6.97
CA SER A 168 -3.47 22.85 -6.59
C SER A 168 -3.60 23.02 -5.07
N ILE A 169 -4.17 22.04 -4.35
CA ILE A 169 -4.33 22.09 -2.89
C ILE A 169 -2.96 22.18 -2.19
N TYR A 170 -1.98 21.42 -2.67
CA TYR A 170 -0.64 21.40 -2.09
C TYR A 170 0.17 22.64 -2.50
N VAL A 171 0.47 22.80 -3.78
CA VAL A 171 1.54 23.72 -4.23
C VAL A 171 1.07 25.05 -4.78
N LEU A 172 -0.24 25.22 -5.05
CA LEU A 172 -0.79 26.50 -5.54
C LEU A 172 -1.64 27.25 -4.51
N ARG A 173 -2.05 26.58 -3.41
CA ARG A 173 -2.92 27.18 -2.37
C ARG A 173 -2.41 26.98 -0.95
N LEU A 174 -1.41 26.13 -0.73
CA LEU A 174 -0.70 25.94 0.54
C LEU A 174 -1.63 25.66 1.74
N PHE A 175 -2.70 24.88 1.53
CA PHE A 175 -3.66 24.56 2.58
C PHE A 175 -3.05 23.74 3.73
N ASN A 176 -3.63 23.77 4.91
CA ASN A 176 -3.18 23.03 6.08
C ASN A 176 -3.62 21.54 6.07
N ASP A 177 -4.64 21.20 5.29
CA ASP A 177 -5.12 19.81 5.13
C ASP A 177 -4.00 18.83 4.72
N PRO A 178 -3.11 19.15 3.75
CA PRO A 178 -1.92 18.36 3.43
C PRO A 178 -1.06 17.96 4.62
N VAL A 179 -0.81 18.89 5.54
CA VAL A 179 0.04 18.64 6.72
C VAL A 179 -0.63 17.65 7.67
N ALA A 180 -1.93 17.82 7.94
CA ALA A 180 -2.70 16.91 8.78
C ALA A 180 -2.75 15.49 8.17
N VAL A 181 -2.99 15.38 6.86
CA VAL A 181 -3.05 14.10 6.15
C VAL A 181 -1.69 13.43 6.08
N LEU A 182 -0.59 14.17 5.92
CA LEU A 182 0.77 13.64 5.99
C LEU A 182 1.03 12.94 7.33
N LEU A 183 0.74 13.62 8.44
CA LEU A 183 0.91 13.07 9.79
C LEU A 183 0.01 11.84 10.02
N LEU A 184 -1.22 11.86 9.52
CA LEU A 184 -2.12 10.71 9.56
C LEU A 184 -1.55 9.50 8.81
N TYR A 185 -1.06 9.68 7.57
CA TYR A 185 -0.49 8.58 6.79
C TYR A 185 0.83 8.06 7.37
N ALA A 186 1.62 8.93 8.03
CA ALA A 186 2.75 8.50 8.85
C ALA A 186 2.29 7.61 10.00
N SER A 187 1.25 8.01 10.74
CA SER A 187 0.63 7.22 11.80
C SER A 187 0.14 5.85 11.30
N LEU A 188 -0.62 5.80 10.20
CA LEU A 188 -1.11 4.54 9.63
C LEU A 188 0.04 3.61 9.23
N ASN A 189 1.11 4.13 8.62
CA ASN A 189 2.29 3.34 8.30
C ASN A 189 2.96 2.75 9.56
N LEU A 190 3.09 3.54 10.62
CA LEU A 190 3.65 3.12 11.90
C LEU A 190 2.80 2.03 12.56
N PHE A 191 1.47 2.14 12.52
CA PHE A 191 0.58 1.09 13.00
C PHE A 191 0.72 -0.21 12.20
N MET A 192 0.86 -0.13 10.87
CA MET A 192 1.11 -1.31 10.04
C MET A 192 2.48 -1.95 10.31
N ASP A 193 3.42 -1.19 10.88
CA ASP A 193 4.73 -1.69 11.35
C ASP A 193 4.72 -2.11 12.83
N SER A 194 3.54 -2.10 13.50
CA SER A 194 3.40 -2.37 14.94
C SER A 194 4.18 -1.40 15.84
N ARG A 195 4.44 -0.18 15.36
CA ARG A 195 5.08 0.91 16.11
C ARG A 195 4.00 1.73 16.83
N TRP A 196 3.35 1.12 17.81
CA TRP A 196 2.14 1.65 18.45
C TRP A 196 2.30 3.06 19.02
N LEU A 197 3.33 3.27 19.85
CA LEU A 197 3.57 4.57 20.47
C LEU A 197 3.77 5.69 19.44
N TRP A 198 4.64 5.46 18.47
CA TRP A 198 4.89 6.46 17.42
C TRP A 198 3.65 6.70 16.56
N GLY A 199 2.90 5.64 16.22
CA GLY A 199 1.62 5.77 15.52
C GLY A 199 0.64 6.66 16.28
N THR A 200 0.54 6.47 17.60
CA THR A 200 -0.31 7.28 18.49
C THR A 200 0.13 8.74 18.55
N ILE A 201 1.45 8.99 18.66
CA ILE A 201 2.00 10.36 18.67
C ILE A 201 1.66 11.08 17.36
N PHE A 202 1.95 10.45 16.21
CA PHE A 202 1.67 11.06 14.90
C PHE A 202 0.17 11.25 14.65
N TYR A 203 -0.68 10.33 15.12
CA TYR A 203 -2.13 10.49 15.04
C TYR A 203 -2.61 11.70 15.85
N SER A 204 -2.15 11.82 17.10
CA SER A 204 -2.51 12.95 17.95
C SER A 204 -2.01 14.28 17.37
N LEU A 205 -0.78 14.34 16.86
CA LEU A 205 -0.26 15.52 16.18
C LEU A 205 -1.11 15.88 14.94
N ALA A 206 -1.55 14.88 14.17
CA ALA A 206 -2.44 15.12 13.02
C ALA A 206 -3.77 15.77 13.44
N VAL A 207 -4.39 15.26 14.52
CA VAL A 207 -5.59 15.89 15.13
C VAL A 207 -5.27 17.33 15.59
N GLY A 208 -4.08 17.54 16.18
CA GLY A 208 -3.61 18.86 16.61
C GLY A 208 -3.40 19.86 15.47
N VAL A 209 -3.26 19.42 14.22
CA VAL A 209 -3.25 20.30 13.04
C VAL A 209 -4.68 20.56 12.54
N LYS A 210 -5.52 19.52 12.49
CA LYS A 210 -6.89 19.66 11.99
C LYS A 210 -7.80 18.56 12.54
N MET A 211 -8.91 18.96 13.17
CA MET A 211 -9.81 18.04 13.86
C MET A 211 -10.51 17.01 12.95
N ASN A 212 -10.57 17.21 11.63
CA ASN A 212 -11.17 16.24 10.70
C ASN A 212 -10.53 14.84 10.76
N ILE A 213 -9.30 14.74 11.24
CA ILE A 213 -8.60 13.47 11.46
C ILE A 213 -9.36 12.57 12.46
N LEU A 214 -10.20 13.16 13.33
CA LEU A 214 -11.09 12.40 14.22
C LEU A 214 -12.10 11.51 13.49
N LEU A 215 -12.32 11.70 12.19
CA LEU A 215 -13.11 10.77 11.36
C LEU A 215 -12.51 9.35 11.32
N PHE A 216 -11.22 9.20 11.62
CA PHE A 216 -10.56 7.90 11.78
C PHE A 216 -10.65 7.32 13.20
N ALA A 217 -11.05 8.11 14.20
CA ALA A 217 -11.02 7.74 15.62
C ALA A 217 -11.87 6.49 15.95
N PRO A 218 -13.10 6.31 15.42
CA PRO A 218 -13.89 5.10 15.70
C PRO A 218 -13.20 3.81 15.23
N ALA A 219 -12.57 3.83 14.05
CA ALA A 219 -11.79 2.70 13.57
C ALA A 219 -10.52 2.50 14.40
N LEU A 220 -9.82 3.57 14.79
CA LEU A 220 -8.62 3.51 15.62
C LEU A 220 -8.90 2.92 16.99
N LEU A 221 -10.01 3.29 17.63
CA LEU A 221 -10.44 2.72 18.90
C LEU A 221 -10.62 1.20 18.80
N LEU A 222 -11.35 0.73 17.80
CA LEU A 222 -11.56 -0.70 17.58
C LEU A 222 -10.24 -1.41 17.22
N PHE A 223 -9.36 -0.74 16.50
CA PHE A 223 -8.04 -1.26 16.14
C PHE A 223 -7.14 -1.44 17.37
N TYR A 224 -7.11 -0.46 18.27
CA TYR A 224 -6.40 -0.59 19.55
C TYR A 224 -6.98 -1.71 20.40
N LEU A 225 -8.29 -1.74 20.60
CA LEU A 225 -8.95 -2.80 21.38
C LEU A 225 -8.65 -4.20 20.84
N ALA A 226 -8.61 -4.36 19.53
CA ALA A 226 -8.33 -5.65 18.89
C ALA A 226 -6.88 -6.09 19.04
N ASN A 227 -5.91 -5.16 18.94
CA ASN A 227 -4.47 -5.46 18.93
C ASN A 227 -3.83 -5.39 20.32
N LEU A 228 -4.27 -4.47 21.18
CA LEU A 228 -3.61 -4.13 22.44
C LEU A 228 -4.42 -4.57 23.68
N GLY A 229 -5.72 -4.85 23.49
CA GLY A 229 -6.63 -5.08 24.60
C GLY A 229 -7.03 -3.78 25.30
N VAL A 230 -7.85 -3.89 26.35
CA VAL A 230 -8.50 -2.72 26.99
C VAL A 230 -7.49 -1.81 27.68
N LEU A 231 -6.60 -2.37 28.53
CA LEU A 231 -5.68 -1.58 29.35
C LEU A 231 -4.73 -0.73 28.52
N LEU A 232 -4.05 -1.33 27.54
CA LEU A 232 -3.12 -0.59 26.67
C LEU A 232 -3.88 0.37 25.74
N THR A 233 -5.12 0.08 25.38
CA THR A 233 -5.97 1.04 24.65
C THR A 233 -6.19 2.30 25.46
N ILE A 234 -6.53 2.17 26.75
CA ILE A 234 -6.68 3.33 27.65
C ILE A 234 -5.38 4.13 27.74
N VAL A 235 -4.23 3.45 27.87
CA VAL A 235 -2.92 4.12 27.88
C VAL A 235 -2.68 4.91 26.60
N HIS A 236 -2.94 4.33 25.42
CA HIS A 236 -2.74 5.02 24.15
C HIS A 236 -3.73 6.19 23.94
N LEU A 237 -4.97 6.06 24.39
CA LEU A 237 -5.93 7.18 24.39
C LEU A 237 -5.50 8.29 25.34
N PHE A 238 -4.99 7.94 26.52
CA PHE A 238 -4.43 8.90 27.46
C PHE A 238 -3.23 9.64 26.84
N ILE A 239 -2.32 8.94 26.15
CA ILE A 239 -1.19 9.56 25.43
C ILE A 239 -1.71 10.53 24.36
N CYS A 240 -2.74 10.14 23.58
CA CYS A 240 -3.35 11.07 22.62
C CYS A 240 -3.86 12.35 23.29
N GLY A 241 -4.61 12.22 24.38
CA GLY A 241 -5.13 13.36 25.15
C GLY A 241 -4.02 14.19 25.77
N LEU A 242 -3.02 13.55 26.36
CA LEU A 242 -1.87 14.23 26.99
C LEU A 242 -1.10 15.09 25.96
N ILE A 243 -0.87 14.57 24.76
CA ILE A 243 -0.22 15.34 23.68
C ILE A 243 -1.05 16.59 23.37
N GLN A 244 -2.38 16.47 23.25
CA GLN A 244 -3.23 17.64 22.98
C GLN A 244 -3.15 18.67 24.13
N VAL A 245 -3.16 18.24 25.38
CA VAL A 245 -3.03 19.12 26.54
C VAL A 245 -1.65 19.81 26.57
N VAL A 246 -0.58 19.05 26.31
CA VAL A 246 0.80 19.60 26.31
C VAL A 246 0.99 20.66 25.22
N ILE A 247 0.57 20.39 23.99
CA ILE A 247 0.71 21.36 22.90
C ILE A 247 -0.23 22.57 23.07
N ALA A 248 -1.38 22.38 23.70
CA ALA A 248 -2.33 23.44 23.97
C ALA A 248 -2.06 24.22 25.27
N TYR A 249 -1.06 23.80 26.07
CA TYR A 249 -0.83 24.31 27.42
C TYR A 249 -0.77 25.85 27.53
N PRO A 250 -0.07 26.61 26.66
CA PRO A 250 -0.05 28.07 26.73
C PRO A 250 -1.45 28.72 26.62
N PHE A 251 -2.30 28.15 25.78
CA PHE A 251 -3.66 28.60 25.53
C PHE A 251 -4.62 28.17 26.65
N LEU A 252 -4.52 26.93 27.09
CA LEU A 252 -5.35 26.37 28.17
C LEU A 252 -5.10 27.04 29.53
N ARG A 253 -3.84 27.47 29.77
CA ARG A 253 -3.49 28.15 31.01
C ARG A 253 -4.14 29.53 31.13
N THR A 254 -4.33 30.22 30.02
CA THR A 254 -4.75 31.62 30.00
C THR A 254 -6.20 31.80 29.57
N HIS A 255 -6.60 31.13 28.47
CA HIS A 255 -7.90 31.33 27.82
C HIS A 255 -8.47 29.96 27.38
N PRO A 256 -8.80 29.05 28.33
CA PRO A 256 -9.20 27.67 28.00
C PRO A 256 -10.50 27.56 27.22
N VAL A 257 -11.48 28.42 27.50
CA VAL A 257 -12.78 28.40 26.80
C VAL A 257 -12.62 28.83 25.35
N GLU A 258 -11.91 29.92 25.12
CA GLU A 258 -11.65 30.46 23.78
C GLU A 258 -10.84 29.48 22.92
N TYR A 259 -9.89 28.76 23.55
CA TYR A 259 -9.14 27.73 22.86
C TYR A 259 -10.04 26.55 22.47
N LEU A 260 -10.81 26.01 23.39
CA LEU A 260 -11.66 24.83 23.12
C LEU A 260 -12.76 25.16 22.12
N THR A 261 -13.42 26.32 22.25
CA THR A 261 -14.47 26.72 21.33
C THR A 261 -13.93 27.08 19.94
N GLY A 262 -12.75 27.72 19.84
CA GLY A 262 -12.11 28.02 18.57
C GLY A 262 -11.58 26.77 17.86
N SER A 263 -10.81 25.91 18.57
CA SER A 263 -10.14 24.76 17.97
C SER A 263 -11.07 23.59 17.60
N PHE A 264 -12.18 23.42 18.35
CA PHE A 264 -13.11 22.28 18.21
C PHE A 264 -14.55 22.74 17.98
N ASP A 265 -14.74 23.81 17.21
CA ASP A 265 -16.06 24.35 16.89
C ASP A 265 -16.88 23.37 16.03
N LEU A 266 -17.63 22.49 16.69
CA LEU A 266 -18.57 21.59 16.04
C LEU A 266 -19.82 22.32 15.53
N GLY A 267 -20.08 23.53 15.99
CA GLY A 267 -21.21 24.38 15.61
C GLY A 267 -20.97 25.27 14.39
N ARG A 268 -19.74 25.33 13.88
CA ARG A 268 -19.36 26.24 12.78
C ARG A 268 -20.27 26.09 11.58
N ILE A 269 -20.86 27.22 11.13
CA ILE A 269 -21.67 27.28 9.92
C ILE A 269 -20.75 27.53 8.73
N PHE A 270 -20.90 26.74 7.68
CA PHE A 270 -20.18 26.91 6.41
C PHE A 270 -21.07 27.67 5.43
N GLU A 271 -20.47 28.57 4.65
CA GLU A 271 -21.21 29.28 3.62
C GLU A 271 -21.62 28.35 2.47
N HIS A 272 -22.90 28.39 2.10
CA HIS A 272 -23.46 27.57 1.02
C HIS A 272 -22.73 27.76 -0.32
N LYS A 273 -22.16 28.95 -0.59
CA LYS A 273 -21.45 29.24 -1.85
C LYS A 273 -20.22 28.36 -2.08
N TRP A 274 -19.59 27.84 -0.99
CA TRP A 274 -18.36 27.05 -1.08
C TRP A 274 -18.59 25.53 -1.03
N THR A 275 -19.85 25.07 -0.81
CA THR A 275 -20.12 23.66 -0.71
C THR A 275 -20.02 22.94 -2.06
N VAL A 276 -19.33 21.80 -2.10
CA VAL A 276 -19.25 20.92 -3.27
C VAL A 276 -20.38 19.89 -3.26
N ASN A 277 -20.83 19.48 -2.08
CA ASN A 277 -21.76 18.35 -1.94
C ASN A 277 -23.24 18.73 -1.88
N TYR A 278 -23.64 19.92 -1.41
CA TYR A 278 -25.06 20.29 -1.23
C TYR A 278 -25.47 21.55 -2.01
N ARG A 279 -24.88 21.80 -3.17
CA ARG A 279 -25.19 23.00 -3.97
C ARG A 279 -26.64 23.03 -4.44
N PHE A 280 -27.28 21.89 -4.58
CA PHE A 280 -28.68 21.75 -5.03
C PHE A 280 -29.71 22.05 -3.93
N LEU A 281 -29.30 22.19 -2.67
CA LEU A 281 -30.19 22.61 -1.59
C LEU A 281 -30.39 24.12 -1.57
N SER A 282 -31.53 24.58 -1.05
CA SER A 282 -31.67 26.00 -0.72
C SER A 282 -30.73 26.37 0.43
N ARG A 283 -30.34 27.65 0.50
CA ARG A 283 -29.46 28.13 1.56
C ARG A 283 -30.08 27.91 2.94
N GLU A 284 -31.38 28.16 3.08
CA GLU A 284 -32.14 28.03 4.33
C GLU A 284 -32.07 26.60 4.84
N LEU A 285 -32.31 25.60 3.99
CA LEU A 285 -32.25 24.19 4.36
C LEU A 285 -30.81 23.76 4.69
N PHE A 286 -29.83 24.23 3.92
CA PHE A 286 -28.41 23.89 4.13
C PHE A 286 -27.88 24.40 5.47
N GLU A 287 -28.31 25.58 5.92
CA GLU A 287 -27.88 26.21 7.18
C GLU A 287 -28.70 25.74 8.40
N GLN A 288 -29.77 24.93 8.20
CA GLN A 288 -30.61 24.41 9.29
C GLN A 288 -29.87 23.44 10.20
N ARG A 289 -30.03 23.63 11.50
CA ARG A 289 -29.45 22.75 12.53
C ARG A 289 -29.98 21.32 12.44
N GLU A 290 -31.27 21.18 12.16
CA GLU A 290 -31.96 19.88 12.03
C GLU A 290 -31.34 19.05 10.89
N PHE A 291 -31.02 19.67 9.77
CA PHE A 291 -30.31 19.04 8.66
C PHE A 291 -28.92 18.55 9.09
N HIS A 292 -28.16 19.37 9.82
CA HIS A 292 -26.83 18.99 10.33
C HIS A 292 -26.93 17.83 11.35
N LEU A 293 -27.95 17.85 12.23
CA LEU A 293 -28.19 16.76 13.19
C LEU A 293 -28.61 15.47 12.50
N ALA A 294 -29.43 15.55 11.43
CA ALA A 294 -29.81 14.40 10.63
C ALA A 294 -28.56 13.73 9.97
N LEU A 295 -27.64 14.55 9.42
CA LEU A 295 -26.39 14.04 8.86
C LEU A 295 -25.49 13.41 9.92
N LEU A 296 -25.38 14.00 11.10
CA LEU A 296 -24.67 13.42 12.24
C LEU A 296 -25.29 12.11 12.68
N GLY A 297 -26.64 12.06 12.78
CA GLY A 297 -27.36 10.82 13.06
C GLY A 297 -27.10 9.73 12.03
N LEU A 298 -27.14 10.07 10.75
CA LEU A 298 -26.79 9.15 9.65
C LEU A 298 -25.34 8.65 9.77
N HIS A 299 -24.39 9.54 10.07
CA HIS A 299 -22.98 9.19 10.30
C HIS A 299 -22.86 8.13 11.41
N LEU A 300 -23.46 8.37 12.58
CA LEU A 300 -23.42 7.43 13.70
C LEU A 300 -24.10 6.10 13.36
N LEU A 301 -25.25 6.12 12.69
CA LEU A 301 -25.96 4.91 12.26
C LEU A 301 -25.10 4.07 11.30
N LEU A 302 -24.43 4.70 10.34
CA LEU A 302 -23.53 4.00 9.41
C LEU A 302 -22.32 3.43 10.15
N LEU A 303 -21.70 4.17 11.06
CA LEU A 303 -20.61 3.64 11.88
C LEU A 303 -21.04 2.41 12.69
N LEU A 304 -22.22 2.45 13.33
CA LEU A 304 -22.78 1.32 14.07
C LEU A 304 -23.10 0.13 13.15
N ALA A 305 -23.67 0.38 11.97
CA ALA A 305 -23.97 -0.67 10.99
C ALA A 305 -22.70 -1.40 10.52
N PHE A 306 -21.57 -0.69 10.42
CA PHE A 306 -20.28 -1.26 10.02
C PHE A 306 -19.42 -1.73 11.20
N ALA A 307 -19.75 -1.40 12.46
CA ALA A 307 -18.91 -1.68 13.63
C ALA A 307 -18.57 -3.17 13.79
N LYS A 308 -19.59 -4.08 13.67
CA LYS A 308 -19.38 -5.53 13.74
C LYS A 308 -18.42 -6.02 12.65
N TYR A 309 -18.53 -5.48 11.45
CA TYR A 309 -17.68 -5.86 10.33
C TYR A 309 -16.24 -5.35 10.53
N THR A 310 -16.08 -4.10 10.95
CA THR A 310 -14.80 -3.49 11.32
C THR A 310 -14.10 -4.31 12.39
N TRP A 311 -14.81 -4.69 13.45
CA TRP A 311 -14.29 -5.56 14.51
C TRP A 311 -13.82 -6.91 13.98
N THR A 312 -14.62 -7.57 13.13
CA THR A 312 -14.27 -8.87 12.53
C THR A 312 -12.99 -8.76 11.67
N PHE A 313 -12.85 -7.68 10.90
CA PHE A 313 -11.67 -7.43 10.08
C PHE A 313 -10.42 -7.25 10.96
N PHE A 314 -10.50 -6.44 12.02
CA PHE A 314 -9.37 -6.24 12.92
C PHE A 314 -8.99 -7.50 13.69
N LYS A 315 -9.94 -8.28 14.17
CA LYS A 315 -9.66 -9.58 14.79
C LYS A 315 -8.98 -10.56 13.81
N SER A 316 -9.42 -10.59 12.57
CA SER A 316 -8.78 -11.39 11.52
C SER A 316 -7.36 -10.88 11.21
N TYR A 317 -7.15 -9.57 11.22
CA TYR A 317 -5.82 -8.95 11.07
C TYR A 317 -4.87 -9.41 12.17
N VAL A 318 -5.29 -9.31 13.44
CA VAL A 318 -4.49 -9.73 14.60
C VAL A 318 -4.10 -11.20 14.48
N HIS A 319 -5.09 -12.07 14.26
CA HIS A 319 -4.85 -13.51 14.13
C HIS A 319 -3.84 -13.85 13.00
N LEU A 320 -3.99 -13.23 11.84
CA LEU A 320 -3.04 -13.46 10.74
C LEU A 320 -1.64 -12.90 11.03
N ARG A 321 -1.53 -11.81 11.81
CA ARG A 321 -0.24 -11.27 12.25
C ARG A 321 0.45 -12.21 13.24
N GLU A 322 -0.28 -12.80 14.17
CA GLU A 322 0.24 -13.82 15.09
C GLU A 322 0.74 -15.05 14.33
N VAL A 323 -0.07 -15.57 13.39
CA VAL A 323 0.33 -16.67 12.50
C VAL A 323 1.58 -16.31 11.69
N GLN A 324 1.67 -15.09 11.19
CA GLN A 324 2.85 -14.61 10.46
C GLN A 324 4.10 -14.63 11.34
N GLN A 325 4.01 -14.18 12.58
CA GLN A 325 5.14 -14.14 13.52
C GLN A 325 5.68 -15.54 13.83
N ILE A 326 4.80 -16.53 13.90
CA ILE A 326 5.16 -17.94 14.16
C ILE A 326 5.75 -18.61 12.90
N ILE A 327 5.10 -18.44 11.76
CA ILE A 327 5.46 -19.19 10.54
C ILE A 327 6.64 -18.57 9.79
N LEU A 328 6.78 -17.25 9.79
CA LEU A 328 7.80 -16.57 8.97
C LEU A 328 9.25 -16.98 9.33
N PRO A 329 9.65 -17.10 10.62
CA PRO A 329 10.97 -17.57 10.99
C PRO A 329 11.24 -19.01 10.52
N GLN A 330 10.25 -19.90 10.66
CA GLN A 330 10.35 -21.30 10.23
C GLN A 330 10.51 -21.40 8.70
N LEU A 331 9.76 -20.59 7.97
CA LEU A 331 9.84 -20.52 6.50
C LEU A 331 11.21 -19.99 6.04
N MET A 332 11.75 -19.00 6.73
CA MET A 332 13.07 -18.44 6.44
C MET A 332 14.18 -19.48 6.68
N LEU A 333 14.12 -20.23 7.79
CA LEU A 333 15.05 -21.33 8.09
C LEU A 333 15.00 -22.40 6.99
N LYS A 334 13.81 -22.87 6.65
CA LYS A 334 13.62 -23.89 5.61
C LYS A 334 14.15 -23.44 4.24
N ASN A 335 13.86 -22.21 3.85
CA ASN A 335 14.36 -21.63 2.60
C ASN A 335 15.90 -21.45 2.61
N ARG A 336 16.49 -21.17 3.78
CA ARG A 336 17.95 -21.10 3.95
C ARG A 336 18.59 -22.47 3.77
N GLU A 337 18.06 -23.49 4.44
CA GLU A 337 18.54 -24.86 4.31
C GLU A 337 18.46 -25.37 2.86
N GLU A 338 17.36 -25.12 2.16
CA GLU A 338 17.23 -25.49 0.75
C GLU A 338 18.24 -24.75 -0.15
N LYS A 339 18.48 -23.48 0.10
CA LYS A 339 19.53 -22.74 -0.61
C LYS A 339 20.93 -23.31 -0.35
N GLU A 340 21.22 -23.73 0.88
CA GLU A 340 22.49 -24.33 1.25
C GLU A 340 22.64 -25.72 0.62
N LYS A 341 21.58 -26.56 0.64
CA LYS A 341 21.55 -27.85 -0.06
C LYS A 341 21.76 -27.68 -1.58
N ALA A 342 21.13 -26.69 -2.19
CA ALA A 342 21.31 -26.39 -3.61
C ALA A 342 22.72 -25.87 -3.95
N LYS A 343 23.35 -25.11 -3.05
CA LYS A 343 24.76 -24.68 -3.21
C LYS A 343 25.73 -25.84 -3.06
N ALA A 344 25.50 -26.74 -2.10
CA ALA A 344 26.32 -27.93 -1.87
C ALA A 344 26.23 -28.91 -3.07
N ALA A 345 25.00 -29.12 -3.61
CA ALA A 345 24.81 -29.94 -4.80
C ALA A 345 25.54 -29.37 -6.03
N LYS A 346 25.53 -28.03 -6.22
CA LYS A 346 26.31 -27.38 -7.29
C LYS A 346 27.83 -27.51 -7.10
N LYS A 347 28.34 -27.42 -5.86
CA LYS A 347 29.77 -27.64 -5.59
C LYS A 347 30.17 -29.09 -5.89
N LYS A 348 29.35 -30.09 -5.50
CA LYS A 348 29.59 -31.51 -5.81
C LYS A 348 29.57 -31.81 -7.32
N SER A 349 28.67 -31.17 -8.07
CA SER A 349 28.62 -31.32 -9.53
C SER A 349 29.84 -30.68 -10.22
N HIS A 350 30.32 -29.55 -9.68
CA HIS A 350 31.52 -28.88 -10.22
C HIS A 350 32.81 -29.64 -9.90
N HIS A 351 32.89 -30.29 -8.73
CA HIS A 351 34.03 -31.17 -8.39
C HIS A 351 34.02 -32.45 -9.24
N LYS A 352 32.85 -33.07 -9.48
CA LYS A 352 32.77 -34.24 -10.39
C LYS A 352 33.09 -33.91 -11.85
N SER A 353 32.84 -32.68 -12.30
CA SER A 353 33.20 -32.26 -13.66
C SER A 353 34.68 -31.90 -13.78
N LYS A 354 35.33 -31.41 -12.69
CA LYS A 354 36.80 -31.20 -12.66
C LYS A 354 37.55 -32.53 -12.56
N SER A 355 37.13 -33.47 -11.73
CA SER A 355 37.78 -34.78 -11.61
C SER A 355 37.67 -35.64 -12.89
N LYS A 356 36.56 -35.51 -13.64
CA LYS A 356 36.45 -36.15 -14.97
C LYS A 356 37.34 -35.48 -16.03
N LYS A 357 37.63 -34.19 -15.93
CA LYS A 357 38.57 -33.50 -16.83
C LYS A 357 40.04 -33.82 -16.49
N SER A 358 40.38 -33.96 -15.20
CA SER A 358 41.72 -34.35 -14.81
C SER A 358 42.00 -35.85 -15.15
N GLN A 359 41.04 -36.75 -14.97
CA GLN A 359 41.18 -38.15 -15.39
C GLN A 359 41.25 -38.31 -16.92
N GLN A 360 40.59 -37.48 -17.70
CA GLN A 360 40.73 -37.47 -19.17
C GLN A 360 42.07 -36.84 -19.61
N GLN A 361 42.68 -35.94 -18.84
CA GLN A 361 44.03 -35.39 -19.10
C GLN A 361 45.12 -36.34 -18.63
N GLU A 362 44.95 -37.10 -17.54
CA GLU A 362 45.93 -38.14 -17.11
C GLU A 362 45.91 -39.35 -18.06
N GLN A 363 44.75 -39.78 -18.57
CA GLN A 363 44.69 -40.82 -19.60
C GLN A 363 45.20 -40.39 -20.99
N ALA A 364 45.29 -39.10 -21.24
CA ALA A 364 45.87 -38.55 -22.46
C ALA A 364 47.41 -38.38 -22.36
N GLN A 365 47.99 -38.43 -21.14
CA GLN A 365 49.47 -38.33 -20.92
C GLN A 365 50.19 -39.70 -20.85
N GLU A 366 49.46 -40.83 -20.76
CA GLU A 366 50.08 -42.16 -20.71
C GLU A 366 50.24 -42.88 -22.10
N LEU A 367 49.94 -42.18 -23.19
CA LEU A 367 50.13 -42.71 -24.54
C LEU A 367 50.93 -41.71 -25.41
N GLU A 368 52.22 -41.65 -25.20
CA GLU A 368 53.16 -41.30 -26.25
C GLU A 368 54.30 -42.35 -26.27
N PRO A 369 54.68 -42.85 -27.45
CA PRO A 369 55.71 -42.14 -28.20
C PRO A 369 55.51 -42.16 -29.74
N GLY A 370 55.94 -41.11 -30.38
CA GLY A 370 56.36 -41.15 -31.77
C GLY A 370 55.60 -40.30 -32.74
N ASN A 371 56.18 -39.15 -33.05
CA ASN A 371 56.07 -38.34 -34.27
C ASN A 371 55.04 -38.72 -35.33
N LYS A 372 54.08 -37.80 -35.55
CA LYS A 372 53.81 -37.21 -36.88
C LYS A 372 52.86 -36.03 -36.75
N GLU A 373 53.28 -34.93 -37.33
CA GLU A 373 52.44 -33.77 -37.70
C GLU A 373 51.33 -34.29 -38.62
N GLU A 374 50.06 -34.13 -38.19
CA GLU A 374 48.89 -34.12 -39.06
C GLU A 374 47.92 -33.04 -38.61
N ASP A 375 47.59 -32.15 -39.54
CA ASP A 375 46.67 -31.04 -39.43
C ASP A 375 45.33 -31.46 -38.84
N GLU A 376 44.88 -30.82 -37.75
CA GLU A 376 43.50 -30.92 -37.29
C GLU A 376 42.60 -30.08 -38.23
N GLU A 377 42.09 -30.73 -39.27
CA GLU A 377 40.97 -30.20 -40.06
C GLU A 377 39.72 -30.14 -39.20
N GLU A 378 39.24 -28.95 -39.01
CA GLU A 378 37.97 -28.69 -38.30
C GLU A 378 36.81 -29.28 -39.12
N LEU A 379 36.22 -30.39 -38.63
CA LEU A 379 35.09 -31.10 -39.20
C LEU A 379 33.97 -30.16 -39.63
N THR A 380 33.58 -30.19 -40.87
CA THR A 380 32.49 -29.40 -41.44
C THR A 380 31.12 -29.73 -40.77
N ALA A 381 30.15 -28.84 -40.91
CA ALA A 381 28.81 -29.04 -40.32
C ALA A 381 28.13 -30.31 -40.85
N GLU A 382 28.43 -30.72 -42.07
CA GLU A 382 27.91 -31.97 -42.69
C GLU A 382 28.54 -33.23 -42.08
N GLN A 383 29.85 -33.20 -41.83
CA GLN A 383 30.55 -34.31 -41.14
C GLN A 383 30.09 -34.49 -39.70
N LYS A 384 29.79 -33.38 -38.98
CA LYS A 384 29.16 -33.44 -37.64
C LYS A 384 27.73 -33.99 -37.68
N SER A 385 27.00 -33.70 -38.76
CA SER A 385 25.65 -34.23 -38.99
C SER A 385 25.67 -35.74 -39.29
N PHE A 386 26.62 -36.16 -40.12
CA PHE A 386 26.84 -37.56 -40.49
C PHE A 386 27.25 -38.41 -39.27
N LEU A 387 28.21 -37.95 -38.48
CA LEU A 387 28.62 -38.58 -37.23
C LEU A 387 27.45 -38.75 -36.24
N LYS A 388 26.60 -37.77 -36.10
CA LYS A 388 25.37 -37.86 -35.28
C LYS A 388 24.36 -38.86 -35.80
N SER A 389 24.20 -38.99 -37.11
CA SER A 389 23.29 -39.97 -37.72
C SER A 389 23.86 -41.38 -37.65
N PHE A 390 25.17 -41.52 -37.78
CA PHE A 390 25.89 -42.80 -37.63
C PHE A 390 25.85 -43.32 -36.19
N GLU A 391 26.12 -42.46 -35.18
CA GLU A 391 25.93 -42.79 -33.75
C GLU A 391 24.51 -43.22 -33.44
N LYS A 392 23.51 -42.58 -34.04
CA LYS A 392 22.10 -42.93 -33.87
C LYS A 392 21.75 -44.30 -34.51
N GLY A 393 22.39 -44.60 -35.66
CA GLY A 393 22.30 -45.90 -36.33
C GLY A 393 22.91 -47.02 -35.50
N LEU A 394 24.10 -46.80 -34.94
CA LEU A 394 24.81 -47.77 -34.08
C LEU A 394 24.05 -48.04 -32.78
N GLN A 395 23.44 -47.00 -32.16
CA GLN A 395 22.61 -47.15 -30.96
C GLN A 395 21.33 -47.96 -31.21
N ASN A 396 20.74 -47.84 -32.39
CA ASN A 396 19.57 -48.63 -32.77
C ASN A 396 19.94 -50.10 -33.07
N ALA A 397 21.16 -50.35 -33.56
CA ALA A 397 21.63 -51.71 -33.88
C ALA A 397 22.11 -52.51 -32.64
N THR A 398 22.61 -51.79 -31.61
CA THR A 398 23.14 -52.46 -30.39
C THR A 398 22.15 -52.61 -29.24
N GLY A 399 20.92 -52.11 -29.38
CA GLY A 399 19.88 -52.25 -28.35
C GLY A 399 20.16 -51.58 -27.00
N GLN A 400 21.27 -50.83 -26.87
CA GLN A 400 21.58 -50.08 -25.63
C GLN A 400 20.74 -48.83 -25.53
N LYS A 401 19.70 -48.89 -24.70
CA LYS A 401 18.94 -47.71 -24.28
C LYS A 401 19.87 -46.77 -23.50
N ARG A 402 20.08 -45.55 -23.99
CA ARG A 402 20.73 -44.50 -23.21
C ARG A 402 20.06 -44.43 -21.84
N PRO A 403 20.84 -44.35 -20.72
CA PRO A 403 20.24 -43.99 -19.44
C PRO A 403 19.47 -42.69 -19.63
N PRO A 404 18.25 -42.56 -19.11
CA PRO A 404 17.43 -41.36 -19.28
C PRO A 404 18.28 -40.17 -18.86
N ALA A 405 18.34 -39.15 -19.71
CA ALA A 405 19.02 -37.89 -19.37
C ALA A 405 18.53 -37.48 -17.99
N PRO A 406 19.42 -37.03 -17.07
CA PRO A 406 19.01 -36.67 -15.74
C PRO A 406 17.90 -35.64 -15.87
N VAL A 407 16.69 -36.04 -15.45
CA VAL A 407 15.53 -35.17 -15.42
C VAL A 407 15.97 -33.94 -14.63
N LYS A 408 16.08 -32.81 -15.30
CA LYS A 408 16.33 -31.54 -14.60
C LYS A 408 15.17 -31.36 -13.64
N GLU A 409 15.38 -31.70 -12.36
CA GLU A 409 14.41 -31.44 -11.33
C GLU A 409 13.90 -30.02 -11.51
N PRO A 410 12.59 -29.79 -11.59
CA PRO A 410 12.05 -28.45 -11.69
C PRO A 410 12.62 -27.68 -10.51
N LYS A 411 13.24 -26.55 -10.77
CA LYS A 411 13.78 -25.67 -9.71
C LYS A 411 12.63 -25.38 -8.77
N ARG A 412 12.62 -26.03 -7.60
CA ARG A 412 11.62 -25.80 -6.57
C ARG A 412 11.65 -24.30 -6.24
N LYS A 413 10.52 -23.66 -6.43
CA LYS A 413 10.37 -22.26 -5.99
C LYS A 413 10.48 -22.25 -4.46
N PRO A 414 11.16 -21.27 -3.87
CA PRO A 414 11.19 -21.14 -2.42
C PRO A 414 9.76 -21.10 -1.88
N TYR A 415 9.52 -21.68 -0.71
CA TYR A 415 8.23 -21.61 -0.05
C TYR A 415 7.91 -20.14 0.25
N GLU A 416 6.89 -19.62 -0.38
CA GLU A 416 6.46 -18.23 -0.23
C GLU A 416 4.99 -18.22 0.20
N ILE A 417 4.74 -17.72 1.41
CA ILE A 417 3.39 -17.41 1.89
C ILE A 417 3.26 -15.89 1.86
N SER A 418 2.30 -15.39 1.11
CA SER A 418 2.03 -13.96 1.01
C SER A 418 1.15 -13.53 2.19
N PHE A 419 1.77 -12.98 3.23
CA PHE A 419 1.06 -12.35 4.36
C PHE A 419 0.65 -10.89 4.09
N GLU A 420 0.96 -10.35 2.93
CA GLU A 420 0.70 -8.95 2.58
C GLU A 420 -0.79 -8.61 2.57
N HIS A 421 -1.63 -9.59 2.25
CA HIS A 421 -3.07 -9.44 2.33
C HIS A 421 -3.60 -9.13 3.73
N CYS A 422 -2.82 -9.40 4.79
CA CYS A 422 -3.19 -9.00 6.16
C CYS A 422 -3.41 -7.49 6.27
N THR A 423 -2.56 -6.69 5.63
CA THR A 423 -2.66 -5.23 5.65
C THR A 423 -4.00 -4.74 5.08
N GLN A 424 -4.63 -5.49 4.15
CA GLN A 424 -5.95 -5.16 3.62
C GLN A 424 -7.04 -5.16 4.69
N LEU A 425 -6.93 -6.06 5.68
CA LEU A 425 -7.90 -6.18 6.77
C LEU A 425 -7.82 -5.00 7.75
N ALA A 426 -6.67 -4.34 7.84
CA ALA A 426 -6.53 -3.13 8.65
C ALA A 426 -6.91 -1.86 7.87
N LEU A 427 -6.45 -1.70 6.63
CA LEU A 427 -6.65 -0.46 5.86
C LEU A 427 -8.10 -0.23 5.47
N LEU A 428 -8.84 -1.29 5.08
CA LEU A 428 -10.23 -1.14 4.65
C LEU A 428 -11.12 -0.50 5.73
N PRO A 429 -11.10 -0.96 7.01
CA PRO A 429 -11.86 -0.30 8.06
C PRO A 429 -11.49 1.16 8.31
N PHE A 430 -10.20 1.50 8.31
CA PHE A 430 -9.76 2.89 8.48
C PHE A 430 -10.27 3.80 7.36
N PHE A 431 -10.09 3.39 6.11
CA PHE A 431 -10.52 4.18 4.96
C PHE A 431 -12.04 4.27 4.85
N LEU A 432 -12.75 3.19 5.17
CA LEU A 432 -14.21 3.19 5.20
C LEU A 432 -14.77 4.11 6.30
N CYS A 433 -14.19 4.08 7.49
CA CYS A 433 -14.61 4.92 8.61
C CYS A 433 -14.51 6.42 8.24
N ASN A 434 -13.36 6.84 7.70
CA ASN A 434 -13.19 8.19 7.18
C ASN A 434 -14.19 8.51 6.05
N PHE A 435 -14.36 7.59 5.09
CA PHE A 435 -15.25 7.77 3.95
C PHE A 435 -16.71 7.96 4.38
N ILE A 436 -17.17 7.20 5.37
CA ILE A 436 -18.52 7.39 5.97
C ILE A 436 -18.65 8.83 6.50
N GLY A 437 -17.64 9.34 7.22
CA GLY A 437 -17.64 10.71 7.71
C GLY A 437 -17.66 11.75 6.58
N VAL A 438 -16.93 11.51 5.49
CA VAL A 438 -16.94 12.38 4.29
C VAL A 438 -18.32 12.36 3.61
N VAL A 439 -18.95 11.19 3.47
CA VAL A 439 -20.29 11.07 2.87
C VAL A 439 -21.34 11.82 3.68
N CYS A 440 -21.23 11.82 5.00
CA CYS A 440 -22.14 12.48 5.92
C CYS A 440 -21.71 13.91 6.30
N ALA A 441 -20.65 14.43 5.67
CA ALA A 441 -20.17 15.78 5.99
C ALA A 441 -21.20 16.84 5.59
N ARG A 442 -21.51 17.74 6.52
CA ARG A 442 -22.48 18.82 6.32
C ARG A 442 -22.07 19.83 5.24
N SER A 443 -20.77 19.96 5.00
CA SER A 443 -20.21 20.70 3.87
C SER A 443 -18.87 20.12 3.48
N LEU A 444 -18.62 20.00 2.18
CA LEU A 444 -17.31 19.67 1.63
C LEU A 444 -16.81 20.87 0.81
N HIS A 445 -15.68 21.42 1.21
CA HIS A 445 -14.96 22.41 0.45
C HIS A 445 -13.96 21.73 -0.50
N TYR A 446 -13.46 22.44 -1.50
CA TYR A 446 -12.56 21.88 -2.50
C TYR A 446 -11.26 21.31 -1.90
N GLN A 447 -10.70 21.94 -0.85
CA GLN A 447 -9.50 21.43 -0.17
C GLN A 447 -9.75 20.12 0.59
N PHE A 448 -11.00 19.83 0.98
CA PHE A 448 -11.32 18.60 1.69
C PHE A 448 -11.22 17.33 0.82
N TYR A 449 -10.99 17.49 -0.49
CA TYR A 449 -10.71 16.38 -1.38
C TYR A 449 -9.48 15.58 -0.92
N VAL A 450 -8.46 16.23 -0.37
CA VAL A 450 -7.26 15.56 0.13
C VAL A 450 -7.53 14.60 1.30
N TRP A 451 -8.64 14.79 2.06
CA TRP A 451 -8.96 13.93 3.21
C TRP A 451 -9.18 12.46 2.85
N TYR A 452 -9.60 12.19 1.62
CA TYR A 452 -9.90 10.82 1.20
C TYR A 452 -9.35 10.45 -0.18
N PHE A 453 -8.78 11.40 -0.92
CA PHE A 453 -8.21 11.17 -2.25
C PHE A 453 -7.30 9.94 -2.32
N HIS A 454 -6.31 9.87 -1.42
CA HIS A 454 -5.36 8.76 -1.40
C HIS A 454 -5.97 7.42 -0.96
N SER A 455 -7.18 7.40 -0.42
CA SER A 455 -7.92 6.18 -0.06
C SER A 455 -8.91 5.73 -1.15
N LEU A 456 -9.30 6.62 -2.07
CA LEU A 456 -10.30 6.35 -3.10
C LEU A 456 -9.96 5.15 -4.00
N PRO A 457 -8.76 5.03 -4.60
CA PRO A 457 -8.42 3.87 -5.41
C PRO A 457 -8.55 2.56 -4.62
N TYR A 458 -8.17 2.57 -3.34
CA TYR A 458 -8.28 1.42 -2.47
C TYR A 458 -9.73 1.01 -2.23
N LEU A 459 -10.59 1.97 -1.88
CA LEU A 459 -12.03 1.75 -1.64
C LEU A 459 -12.73 1.25 -2.90
N VAL A 460 -12.45 1.85 -4.06
CA VAL A 460 -13.04 1.47 -5.34
C VAL A 460 -12.61 0.04 -5.75
N TRP A 461 -11.35 -0.33 -5.51
CA TRP A 461 -10.87 -1.71 -5.72
C TRP A 461 -11.34 -2.69 -4.64
N SER A 462 -11.95 -2.20 -3.57
CA SER A 462 -12.66 -3.00 -2.57
C SER A 462 -14.16 -3.13 -2.85
N THR A 463 -14.58 -2.97 -4.11
CA THR A 463 -15.95 -3.20 -4.56
C THR A 463 -16.02 -4.40 -5.52
N PRO A 464 -17.17 -5.05 -5.69
CA PRO A 464 -17.38 -6.13 -6.65
C PRO A 464 -17.63 -5.62 -8.09
N TYR A 465 -17.53 -4.32 -8.33
CA TYR A 465 -17.86 -3.71 -9.60
C TYR A 465 -16.82 -4.00 -10.70
N SER A 466 -17.29 -3.94 -11.95
CA SER A 466 -16.40 -3.98 -13.12
C SER A 466 -15.48 -2.77 -13.16
N VAL A 467 -14.36 -2.88 -13.89
CA VAL A 467 -13.37 -1.80 -14.02
C VAL A 467 -14.00 -0.52 -14.56
N GLY A 468 -14.92 -0.62 -15.53
CA GLY A 468 -15.63 0.55 -16.09
C GLY A 468 -16.44 1.31 -15.03
N VAL A 469 -17.21 0.59 -14.19
CA VAL A 469 -17.97 1.22 -13.09
C VAL A 469 -17.04 1.87 -12.07
N ARG A 470 -15.89 1.24 -11.78
CA ARG A 470 -14.87 1.82 -10.88
C ARG A 470 -14.34 3.15 -11.42
N PHE A 471 -14.08 3.24 -12.72
CA PHE A 471 -13.66 4.48 -13.36
C PHE A 471 -14.77 5.54 -13.38
N LEU A 472 -16.02 5.15 -13.58
CA LEU A 472 -17.16 6.08 -13.51
C LEU A 472 -17.29 6.70 -12.11
N ILE A 473 -17.12 5.91 -11.04
CA ILE A 473 -17.13 6.42 -9.67
C ILE A 473 -16.00 7.44 -9.44
N LEU A 474 -14.76 7.07 -9.81
CA LEU A 474 -13.61 7.96 -9.64
C LEU A 474 -13.74 9.22 -10.50
N GLY A 475 -14.15 9.07 -11.75
CA GLY A 475 -14.38 10.18 -12.67
C GLY A 475 -15.50 11.13 -12.20
N GLY A 476 -16.58 10.59 -11.62
CA GLY A 476 -17.65 11.39 -11.04
C GLY A 476 -17.21 12.21 -9.84
N ILE A 477 -16.39 11.62 -8.96
CA ILE A 477 -15.80 12.35 -7.81
C ILE A 477 -14.83 13.42 -8.33
N GLU A 478 -13.92 13.07 -9.24
CA GLU A 478 -12.95 14.00 -9.83
C GLU A 478 -13.65 15.17 -10.55
N TYR A 479 -14.67 14.88 -11.36
CA TYR A 479 -15.52 15.89 -12.01
C TYR A 479 -16.10 16.86 -10.98
N SER A 480 -16.64 16.36 -9.88
CA SER A 480 -17.31 17.17 -8.88
C SER A 480 -16.35 18.14 -8.16
N PHE A 481 -15.15 17.66 -7.80
CA PHE A 481 -14.14 18.50 -7.16
C PHE A 481 -13.40 19.45 -8.13
N ASN A 482 -13.49 19.19 -9.44
CA ASN A 482 -12.89 20.06 -10.46
C ASN A 482 -13.88 21.07 -11.08
N THR A 483 -15.18 20.92 -10.82
CA THR A 483 -16.19 21.88 -11.25
C THR A 483 -16.22 23.07 -10.30
N TYR A 484 -15.75 24.23 -10.77
CA TYR A 484 -15.77 25.49 -9.99
C TYR A 484 -16.41 26.63 -10.81
N PRO A 485 -17.35 27.39 -10.25
CA PRO A 485 -18.07 27.10 -9.00
C PRO A 485 -18.88 25.81 -9.09
N SER A 486 -19.20 25.21 -7.93
CA SER A 486 -20.00 23.98 -7.86
C SER A 486 -21.42 24.22 -8.41
N THR A 487 -21.96 23.20 -9.09
CA THR A 487 -23.30 23.23 -9.67
C THR A 487 -24.19 22.16 -9.00
N ASN A 488 -25.51 22.27 -9.20
CA ASN A 488 -26.45 21.24 -8.73
C ASN A 488 -26.09 19.87 -9.30
N LEU A 489 -25.72 19.84 -10.60
CA LEU A 489 -25.31 18.59 -11.27
C LEU A 489 -24.04 17.99 -10.66
N SER A 490 -22.99 18.80 -10.46
CA SER A 490 -21.73 18.31 -9.88
C SER A 490 -21.93 17.76 -8.46
N SER A 491 -22.79 18.40 -7.65
CA SER A 491 -23.14 17.93 -6.30
C SER A 491 -23.90 16.61 -6.33
N ILE A 492 -24.90 16.47 -7.23
CA ILE A 492 -25.66 15.21 -7.38
C ILE A 492 -24.74 14.08 -7.84
N VAL A 493 -23.87 14.33 -8.83
CA VAL A 493 -22.88 13.35 -9.32
C VAL A 493 -21.98 12.88 -8.18
N LEU A 494 -21.54 13.80 -7.30
CA LEU A 494 -20.74 13.44 -6.12
C LEU A 494 -21.50 12.50 -5.18
N HIS A 495 -22.75 12.84 -4.83
CA HIS A 495 -23.57 11.99 -3.94
C HIS A 495 -23.86 10.61 -4.54
N VAL A 496 -24.19 10.54 -5.83
CA VAL A 496 -24.41 9.27 -6.53
C VAL A 496 -23.13 8.43 -6.51
N SER A 497 -21.98 9.03 -6.82
CA SER A 497 -20.69 8.34 -6.81
C SER A 497 -20.33 7.83 -5.40
N HIS A 498 -20.55 8.65 -4.36
CA HIS A 498 -20.32 8.26 -2.97
C HIS A 498 -21.26 7.13 -2.53
N LEU A 499 -22.55 7.21 -2.86
CA LEU A 499 -23.53 6.19 -2.50
C LEU A 499 -23.22 4.85 -3.18
N VAL A 500 -22.92 4.89 -4.49
CA VAL A 500 -22.54 3.68 -5.26
C VAL A 500 -21.29 3.05 -4.68
N LEU A 501 -20.28 3.86 -4.33
CA LEU A 501 -19.06 3.37 -3.70
C LEU A 501 -19.34 2.73 -2.33
N LEU A 502 -20.11 3.38 -1.47
CA LEU A 502 -20.48 2.87 -0.14
C LEU A 502 -21.22 1.53 -0.23
N VAL A 503 -22.23 1.45 -1.11
CA VAL A 503 -22.97 0.19 -1.38
C VAL A 503 -22.05 -0.89 -1.91
N GLY A 504 -21.11 -0.55 -2.81
CA GLY A 504 -20.14 -1.50 -3.36
C GLY A 504 -19.23 -2.07 -2.29
N VAL A 505 -18.68 -1.23 -1.42
CA VAL A 505 -17.84 -1.67 -0.29
C VAL A 505 -18.65 -2.53 0.68
N ALA A 506 -19.90 -2.15 1.01
CA ALA A 506 -20.78 -2.94 1.86
C ALA A 506 -21.05 -4.35 1.29
N ARG A 507 -21.32 -4.44 -0.03
CA ARG A 507 -21.51 -5.73 -0.72
C ARG A 507 -20.25 -6.59 -0.65
N HIS A 508 -19.09 -6.00 -0.87
CA HIS A 508 -17.80 -6.70 -0.79
C HIS A 508 -17.53 -7.26 0.61
N ILE A 509 -17.73 -6.45 1.65
CA ILE A 509 -17.55 -6.86 3.05
C ILE A 509 -18.49 -8.02 3.40
N ARG A 510 -19.78 -7.91 3.07
CA ARG A 510 -20.75 -8.99 3.29
C ARG A 510 -20.35 -10.28 2.59
N HIS A 511 -19.86 -10.19 1.36
CA HIS A 511 -19.40 -11.35 0.59
C HIS A 511 -18.20 -12.05 1.26
N ILE A 512 -17.19 -11.29 1.69
CA ILE A 512 -16.01 -11.85 2.39
C ILE A 512 -16.44 -12.56 3.67
N ILE A 513 -17.32 -11.97 4.46
CA ILE A 513 -17.77 -12.57 5.73
C ILE A 513 -18.57 -13.85 5.46
N LYS A 514 -19.44 -13.86 4.46
CA LYS A 514 -20.18 -15.07 4.06
C LYS A 514 -19.22 -16.19 3.66
N LEU A 515 -18.20 -15.89 2.85
CA LEU A 515 -17.17 -16.87 2.46
C LEU A 515 -16.42 -17.42 3.68
N ASN A 516 -16.00 -16.55 4.60
CA ASN A 516 -15.30 -16.98 5.81
C ASN A 516 -16.18 -17.89 6.70
N THR A 517 -17.49 -17.61 6.78
CA THR A 517 -18.44 -18.46 7.52
C THR A 517 -18.57 -19.84 6.88
N LEU A 518 -18.71 -19.89 5.55
CA LEU A 518 -18.78 -21.16 4.80
C LEU A 518 -17.50 -21.98 4.95
N VAL A 519 -16.33 -21.35 4.88
CA VAL A 519 -15.04 -22.04 5.09
C VAL A 519 -14.92 -22.61 6.51
N LYS A 520 -15.38 -21.86 7.52
CA LYS A 520 -15.41 -22.37 8.91
C LYS A 520 -16.34 -23.56 9.05
N GLN A 521 -17.55 -23.50 8.51
CA GLN A 521 -18.50 -24.61 8.53
C GLN A 521 -17.94 -25.86 7.84
N LYS A 522 -17.33 -25.67 6.67
CA LYS A 522 -16.70 -26.79 5.95
C LYS A 522 -15.59 -27.45 6.78
N ARG A 523 -14.71 -26.66 7.41
CA ARG A 523 -13.65 -27.19 8.29
C ARG A 523 -14.20 -27.94 9.50
N GLN A 524 -15.26 -27.42 10.11
CA GLN A 524 -15.92 -28.11 11.23
C GLN A 524 -16.51 -29.44 10.80
N LEU A 525 -17.15 -29.49 9.63
CA LEU A 525 -17.68 -30.72 9.06
C LEU A 525 -16.58 -31.75 8.75
N GLU A 526 -15.48 -31.29 8.15
CA GLU A 526 -14.30 -32.14 7.87
C GLU A 526 -13.67 -32.69 9.15
N GLN A 527 -13.60 -31.89 10.23
CA GLN A 527 -13.12 -32.33 11.53
C GLN A 527 -14.07 -33.35 12.17
N GLN A 528 -15.37 -33.14 12.10
CA GLN A 528 -16.37 -34.10 12.59
C GLN A 528 -16.23 -35.44 11.86
N GLN A 529 -16.16 -35.40 10.53
CA GLN A 529 -15.97 -36.63 9.74
C GLN A 529 -14.64 -37.37 10.04
N GLN A 530 -13.59 -36.64 10.39
CA GLN A 530 -12.32 -37.25 10.80
C GLN A 530 -12.46 -37.92 12.17
N LEU A 531 -13.11 -37.29 13.13
CA LEU A 531 -13.38 -37.89 14.43
C LEU A 531 -14.25 -39.14 14.33
N GLU A 532 -15.33 -39.11 13.55
CA GLU A 532 -16.18 -40.26 13.30
C GLU A 532 -15.40 -41.46 12.69
N ARG A 533 -14.54 -41.17 11.71
CA ARG A 533 -13.65 -42.20 11.11
C ARG A 533 -12.62 -42.76 12.10
N GLU A 534 -12.10 -41.95 13.01
CA GLU A 534 -11.19 -42.38 14.05
C GLU A 534 -11.91 -43.24 15.11
N GLU A 535 -13.14 -42.89 15.47
CA GLU A 535 -13.98 -43.69 16.37
C GLU A 535 -14.37 -45.03 15.74
N GLU A 536 -14.78 -45.05 14.47
CA GLU A 536 -15.04 -46.28 13.72
C GLU A 536 -13.80 -47.20 13.67
N ARG A 537 -12.60 -46.62 13.40
CA ARG A 537 -11.35 -47.40 13.41
C ARG A 537 -11.03 -47.98 14.79
N LYS A 538 -11.27 -47.21 15.86
CA LYS A 538 -11.08 -47.71 17.23
C LYS A 538 -12.07 -48.82 17.57
N GLN A 539 -13.33 -48.70 17.16
CA GLN A 539 -14.34 -49.77 17.33
C GLN A 539 -13.97 -51.04 16.58
N VAL A 540 -13.53 -50.93 15.32
CA VAL A 540 -13.06 -52.05 14.52
C VAL A 540 -11.81 -52.72 15.12
N GLN A 541 -10.89 -51.96 15.70
CA GLN A 541 -9.73 -52.51 16.42
C GLN A 541 -10.17 -53.25 17.70
N LEU A 542 -11.06 -52.67 18.50
CA LEU A 542 -11.59 -53.31 19.72
C LEU A 542 -12.36 -54.60 19.42
N THR A 543 -13.09 -54.64 18.30
CA THR A 543 -13.78 -55.89 17.87
C THR A 543 -12.84 -56.97 17.34
N ASN A 544 -11.69 -56.58 16.75
CA ASN A 544 -10.67 -57.53 16.27
C ASN A 544 -9.76 -58.04 17.39
N ASP A 545 -9.58 -57.29 18.48
CA ASP A 545 -8.73 -57.68 19.62
C ASP A 545 -9.48 -58.50 20.70
N ASP A 546 -10.81 -58.70 20.58
CA ASP A 546 -11.56 -59.54 21.51
C ASP A 546 -11.66 -61.01 20.99
N PRO A 547 -10.91 -61.95 21.59
CA PRO A 547 -10.85 -63.34 21.13
C PRO A 547 -12.19 -64.10 21.29
N LYS A 548 -13.20 -63.51 21.94
CA LYS A 548 -14.55 -64.11 22.09
C LYS A 548 -15.47 -63.88 20.90
N ILE A 549 -15.20 -62.88 20.06
CA ILE A 549 -16.03 -62.55 18.90
C ILE A 549 -15.61 -63.39 17.68
N THR A 550 -14.34 -63.74 17.56
CA THR A 550 -13.79 -64.59 16.46
C THR A 550 -14.29 -66.02 16.51
N LYS A 551 -14.74 -66.53 17.66
CA LYS A 551 -15.30 -67.88 17.81
C LYS A 551 -16.81 -68.00 17.50
N LYS A 552 -17.53 -66.94 17.24
CA LYS A 552 -18.95 -66.96 16.87
C LYS A 552 -19.22 -66.80 15.38
N LEU A 553 -18.19 -66.56 14.58
CA LEU A 553 -18.25 -66.39 13.12
C LEU A 553 -17.58 -67.55 12.34
N GLN A 554 -17.05 -68.60 13.04
CA GLN A 554 -16.76 -69.92 12.51
C GLN A 554 -17.84 -70.88 12.96
#